data_b54709445966c584fef5ef8ccd3a6c6e
#
_entry.id   b54709445966c584fef5ef8ccd3a6c6e
#
_cell.length_a   1.000
_cell.length_b   1.000
_cell.length_c   1.000
_cell.angle_alpha   90.00
_cell.angle_beta   90.00
_cell.angle_gamma   90.00
#
_symmetry.space_group_name_H-M   'P 1'
#
loop_
_entity.id
_entity.type
_entity.pdbx_description
1 polymer ?
#
loop_
_entity_poly.entity_id
_entity_poly.type
_entity_poly.pdbx_seq_one_letter_code
_entity_poly.pdbx_strand_id
1 'polypeptide(L)'
;MAAPTKCRLNAHVLFSNEIEDQALDDFKSALEVELVKRPLSNAALVALARQVGADKLRHHGFDKTLVDTDDALALQAGSTIAEINCESYKEAIKRVPHGQAIGFMPYDTSDGLGEVKWQDHYAYFLDLFQSSPIFESRNSDLRGAFVGEETPGNAKFFKNFQVGLNHIPRLVVSGSDAHCFVGGTAP
;
A
#
# COMPACT_ATOMS: atom_id res chain seq x y z
N MET A 1 1.46 -2.11 -3.41
CA MET A 1 1.58 -1.42 -4.70
C MET A 1 2.85 -1.83 -5.41
N ALA A 2 2.85 -1.81 -6.76
CA ALA A 2 4.06 -1.93 -7.54
C ALA A 2 4.98 -0.73 -7.25
N ALA A 3 6.26 -1.01 -7.01
CA ALA A 3 7.28 -0.01 -6.78
C ALA A 3 8.42 -0.20 -7.78
N PRO A 4 9.19 0.85 -8.12
CA PRO A 4 10.32 0.74 -9.02
C PRO A 4 11.47 -0.10 -8.44
N THR A 5 11.40 -0.43 -7.17
CA THR A 5 12.33 -1.31 -6.47
C THR A 5 11.79 -2.75 -6.42
N LYS A 6 12.59 -3.69 -5.97
CA LYS A 6 12.16 -5.09 -5.76
C LYS A 6 11.18 -5.25 -4.57
N CYS A 7 10.95 -4.18 -3.81
CA CYS A 7 10.06 -4.18 -2.65
C CYS A 7 8.63 -3.86 -3.08
N ARG A 8 7.66 -4.59 -2.55
CA ARG A 8 6.25 -4.17 -2.60
C ARG A 8 6.03 -3.14 -1.51
N LEU A 9 5.21 -2.13 -1.80
CA LEU A 9 4.75 -1.19 -0.80
C LEU A 9 3.35 -1.55 -0.32
N ASN A 10 3.15 -1.55 0.98
CA ASN A 10 1.82 -1.56 1.55
C ASN A 10 1.20 -0.16 1.43
N ALA A 11 -0.06 -0.13 1.07
CA ALA A 11 -0.90 1.06 1.11
C ALA A 11 -2.28 0.63 1.59
N HIS A 12 -2.86 1.42 2.46
CA HIS A 12 -4.15 1.13 3.05
C HIS A 12 -5.17 2.19 2.65
N VAL A 13 -6.43 1.83 2.67
CA VAL A 13 -7.54 2.77 2.53
C VAL A 13 -8.51 2.55 3.66
N LEU A 14 -8.84 3.62 4.37
CA LEU A 14 -9.90 3.64 5.35
C LEU A 14 -11.15 4.18 4.67
N PHE A 15 -12.25 3.45 4.81
CA PHE A 15 -13.54 3.85 4.30
C PHE A 15 -14.46 4.27 5.44
N SER A 16 -15.34 5.22 5.17
CA SER A 16 -16.44 5.54 6.07
C SER A 16 -17.36 4.34 6.26
N ASN A 17 -17.92 4.16 7.44
CA ASN A 17 -18.95 3.14 7.69
C ASN A 17 -20.26 3.40 6.92
N GLU A 18 -20.42 4.59 6.35
CA GLU A 18 -21.59 5.02 5.57
C GLU A 18 -21.37 4.87 4.07
N ILE A 19 -20.22 4.30 3.65
CA ILE A 19 -19.95 4.12 2.22
C ILE A 19 -20.91 3.08 1.62
N GLU A 20 -21.46 3.40 0.46
CA GLU A 20 -22.32 2.49 -0.29
C GLU A 20 -21.51 1.38 -0.97
N ASP A 21 -22.09 0.18 -1.07
CA ASP A 21 -21.46 -0.98 -1.73
C ASP A 21 -21.04 -0.67 -3.17
N GLN A 22 -21.85 0.11 -3.91
CA GLN A 22 -21.52 0.53 -5.26
C GLN A 22 -20.23 1.35 -5.32
N ALA A 23 -19.99 2.26 -4.36
CA ALA A 23 -18.76 3.06 -4.31
C ALA A 23 -17.54 2.18 -4.00
N LEU A 24 -17.69 1.12 -3.19
CA LEU A 24 -16.63 0.12 -2.97
C LEU A 24 -16.34 -0.69 -4.23
N ASP A 25 -17.37 -1.05 -4.99
CA ASP A 25 -17.19 -1.77 -6.26
C ASP A 25 -16.55 -0.88 -7.31
N ASP A 26 -16.93 0.38 -7.40
CA ASP A 26 -16.31 1.38 -8.27
C ASP A 26 -14.84 1.60 -7.90
N PHE A 27 -14.52 1.71 -6.60
CA PHE A 27 -13.15 1.76 -6.10
C PHE A 27 -12.35 0.53 -6.55
N LYS A 28 -12.84 -0.69 -6.29
CA LYS A 28 -12.14 -1.93 -6.66
C LYS A 28 -11.91 -2.03 -8.17
N SER A 29 -12.92 -1.67 -8.97
CA SER A 29 -12.84 -1.72 -10.43
C SER A 29 -11.89 -0.68 -11.03
N ALA A 30 -11.60 0.40 -10.29
CA ALA A 30 -10.64 1.42 -10.69
C ALA A 30 -9.18 1.02 -10.42
N LEU A 31 -8.94 0.04 -9.54
CA LEU A 31 -7.60 -0.49 -9.28
C LEU A 31 -7.12 -1.33 -10.47
N GLU A 32 -5.89 -1.11 -10.91
CA GLU A 32 -5.26 -1.88 -11.98
C GLU A 32 -4.21 -2.83 -11.42
N VAL A 33 -4.29 -4.11 -11.83
CA VAL A 33 -3.24 -5.09 -11.54
C VAL A 33 -2.04 -4.82 -12.46
N GLU A 34 -0.90 -4.44 -11.86
CA GLU A 34 0.25 -3.85 -12.55
C GLU A 34 0.77 -4.71 -13.73
N LEU A 35 0.98 -6.00 -13.52
CA LEU A 35 1.60 -6.85 -14.54
C LEU A 35 0.69 -7.13 -15.74
N VAL A 36 -0.60 -7.35 -15.50
CA VAL A 36 -1.56 -7.72 -16.56
C VAL A 36 -2.28 -6.52 -17.15
N LYS A 37 -2.11 -5.33 -16.57
CA LYS A 37 -2.75 -4.08 -17.01
C LYS A 37 -4.26 -4.19 -17.17
N ARG A 38 -4.89 -4.81 -16.17
CA ARG A 38 -6.35 -5.03 -16.13
C ARG A 38 -6.93 -4.53 -14.81
N PRO A 39 -8.18 -4.06 -14.83
CA PRO A 39 -8.92 -3.77 -13.59
C PRO A 39 -8.90 -4.96 -12.63
N LEU A 40 -8.80 -4.67 -11.34
CA LEU A 40 -8.79 -5.69 -10.29
C LEU A 40 -10.08 -6.51 -10.33
N SER A 41 -9.93 -7.79 -10.61
CA SER A 41 -11.02 -8.77 -10.67
C SER A 41 -10.46 -10.18 -10.50
N ASN A 42 -11.32 -11.15 -10.18
CA ASN A 42 -10.90 -12.54 -10.10
C ASN A 42 -10.26 -13.01 -11.42
N ALA A 43 -10.82 -12.61 -12.57
CA ALA A 43 -10.27 -12.96 -13.87
C ALA A 43 -8.87 -12.35 -14.10
N ALA A 44 -8.63 -11.12 -13.65
CA ALA A 44 -7.32 -10.49 -13.73
C ALA A 44 -6.30 -11.19 -12.82
N LEU A 45 -6.70 -11.60 -11.61
CA LEU A 45 -5.83 -12.33 -10.67
C LEU A 45 -5.47 -13.72 -11.19
N VAL A 46 -6.43 -14.46 -11.75
CA VAL A 46 -6.17 -15.76 -12.42
C VAL A 46 -5.21 -15.57 -13.60
N ALA A 47 -5.46 -14.57 -14.45
CA ALA A 47 -4.58 -14.26 -15.57
C ALA A 47 -3.16 -13.91 -15.12
N LEU A 48 -3.02 -13.12 -14.04
CA LEU A 48 -1.73 -12.80 -13.43
C LEU A 48 -0.98 -14.06 -13.00
N ALA A 49 -1.63 -14.95 -12.23
CA ALA A 49 -1.00 -16.17 -11.74
C ALA A 49 -0.51 -17.06 -12.88
N ARG A 50 -1.29 -17.15 -13.95
CA ARG A 50 -0.92 -17.94 -15.14
C ARG A 50 0.18 -17.30 -15.99
N GLN A 51 0.30 -15.98 -15.96
CA GLN A 51 1.31 -15.24 -16.72
C GLN A 51 2.68 -15.25 -16.03
N VAL A 52 2.75 -15.31 -14.70
CA VAL A 52 4.03 -15.28 -13.99
C VAL A 52 4.79 -16.59 -14.12
N GLY A 53 6.12 -16.49 -14.07
CA GLY A 53 7.01 -17.65 -14.17
C GLY A 53 6.95 -18.57 -12.93
N ALA A 54 7.32 -19.83 -13.14
CA ALA A 54 7.30 -20.87 -12.10
C ALA A 54 8.13 -20.51 -10.86
N ASP A 55 9.25 -19.81 -11.02
CA ASP A 55 10.13 -19.44 -9.89
C ASP A 55 9.45 -18.43 -8.94
N LYS A 56 8.72 -17.42 -9.48
CA LYS A 56 7.96 -16.48 -8.66
C LYS A 56 6.84 -17.20 -7.91
N LEU A 57 6.12 -18.10 -8.58
CA LEU A 57 5.07 -18.91 -7.93
C LEU A 57 5.63 -19.79 -6.82
N ARG A 58 6.74 -20.51 -7.09
CA ARG A 58 7.39 -21.38 -6.11
C ARG A 58 7.87 -20.62 -4.88
N HIS A 59 8.37 -19.39 -5.07
CA HIS A 59 8.77 -18.52 -3.95
C HIS A 59 7.61 -18.24 -2.97
N HIS A 60 6.38 -18.23 -3.48
CA HIS A 60 5.16 -18.05 -2.69
C HIS A 60 4.43 -19.36 -2.37
N GLY A 61 5.08 -20.52 -2.58
CA GLY A 61 4.53 -21.82 -2.22
C GLY A 61 3.55 -22.44 -3.23
N PHE A 62 3.51 -21.93 -4.47
CA PHE A 62 2.61 -22.43 -5.51
C PHE A 62 3.33 -23.23 -6.58
N ASP A 63 2.70 -24.32 -7.05
CA ASP A 63 3.16 -25.09 -8.20
C ASP A 63 2.54 -24.55 -9.49
N LYS A 64 3.40 -24.26 -10.48
CA LYS A 64 2.97 -23.67 -11.76
C LYS A 64 2.01 -24.58 -12.53
N THR A 65 2.24 -25.88 -12.52
CA THR A 65 1.40 -26.84 -13.26
C THR A 65 -0.01 -26.89 -12.68
N LEU A 66 -0.12 -26.86 -11.36
CA LEU A 66 -1.40 -26.83 -10.66
C LEU A 66 -2.13 -25.50 -10.88
N VAL A 67 -1.42 -24.37 -10.80
CA VAL A 67 -1.97 -23.03 -11.07
C VAL A 67 -2.50 -22.93 -12.51
N ASP A 68 -1.86 -23.58 -13.48
CA ASP A 68 -2.31 -23.54 -14.87
C ASP A 68 -3.61 -24.32 -15.12
N THR A 69 -3.92 -25.30 -14.28
CA THR A 69 -5.05 -26.21 -14.46
C THR A 69 -6.19 -26.01 -13.47
N ASP A 70 -5.98 -25.34 -12.34
CA ASP A 70 -6.96 -25.10 -11.29
C ASP A 70 -7.22 -23.59 -11.11
N ASP A 71 -8.44 -23.16 -11.43
CA ASP A 71 -8.86 -21.73 -11.32
C ASP A 71 -8.87 -21.23 -9.87
N ALA A 72 -9.24 -22.07 -8.90
CA ALA A 72 -9.28 -21.66 -7.50
C ALA A 72 -7.86 -21.45 -6.97
N LEU A 73 -6.93 -22.36 -7.30
CA LEU A 73 -5.53 -22.21 -6.93
C LEU A 73 -4.89 -21.03 -7.67
N ALA A 74 -5.23 -20.82 -8.95
CA ALA A 74 -4.77 -19.65 -9.71
C ALA A 74 -5.26 -18.34 -9.10
N LEU A 75 -6.51 -18.27 -8.64
CA LEU A 75 -7.05 -17.11 -7.94
C LEU A 75 -6.32 -16.85 -6.63
N GLN A 76 -6.08 -17.90 -5.83
CA GLN A 76 -5.32 -17.79 -4.59
C GLN A 76 -3.90 -17.30 -4.83
N ALA A 77 -3.19 -17.89 -5.78
CA ALA A 77 -1.84 -17.47 -6.17
C ALA A 77 -1.83 -16.02 -6.67
N GLY A 78 -2.77 -15.66 -7.55
CA GLY A 78 -2.89 -14.30 -8.08
C GLY A 78 -3.14 -13.28 -6.97
N SER A 79 -4.01 -13.59 -6.01
CA SER A 79 -4.28 -12.71 -4.86
C SER A 79 -3.02 -12.51 -3.98
N THR A 80 -2.21 -13.55 -3.84
CA THR A 80 -0.98 -13.49 -3.04
C THR A 80 0.11 -12.64 -3.69
N ILE A 81 0.23 -12.71 -5.03
CA ILE A 81 1.34 -12.08 -5.77
C ILE A 81 0.96 -10.76 -6.47
N ALA A 82 -0.32 -10.39 -6.45
CA ALA A 82 -0.78 -9.19 -7.12
C ALA A 82 -0.13 -7.92 -6.56
N GLU A 83 0.19 -7.03 -7.47
CA GLU A 83 0.64 -5.67 -7.20
C GLU A 83 -0.28 -4.71 -7.92
N ILE A 84 -0.72 -3.66 -7.24
CA ILE A 84 -1.61 -2.65 -7.81
C ILE A 84 -0.78 -1.50 -8.35
N ASN A 85 -1.15 -1.02 -9.52
CA ASN A 85 -0.55 0.17 -10.12
C ASN A 85 -0.76 1.39 -9.22
N CYS A 86 0.31 2.15 -8.97
CA CYS A 86 0.31 3.27 -8.03
C CYS A 86 -0.65 4.38 -8.45
N GLU A 87 -0.69 4.74 -9.74
CA GLU A 87 -1.58 5.77 -10.24
C GLU A 87 -3.05 5.35 -10.13
N SER A 88 -3.35 4.07 -10.47
CA SER A 88 -4.71 3.55 -10.32
C SER A 88 -5.18 3.56 -8.87
N TYR A 89 -4.30 3.30 -7.90
CA TYR A 89 -4.61 3.42 -6.47
C TYR A 89 -5.00 4.86 -6.09
N LYS A 90 -4.22 5.85 -6.51
CA LYS A 90 -4.51 7.27 -6.24
C LYS A 90 -5.83 7.71 -6.90
N GLU A 91 -6.04 7.29 -8.15
CA GLU A 91 -7.27 7.62 -8.88
C GLU A 91 -8.51 6.90 -8.32
N ALA A 92 -8.35 5.66 -7.85
CA ALA A 92 -9.45 4.94 -7.21
C ALA A 92 -9.95 5.65 -5.93
N ILE A 93 -9.04 6.17 -5.10
CA ILE A 93 -9.42 6.95 -3.91
C ILE A 93 -10.20 8.23 -4.30
N LYS A 94 -9.79 8.91 -5.36
CA LYS A 94 -10.47 10.15 -5.83
C LYS A 94 -11.88 9.88 -6.35
N ARG A 95 -12.18 8.67 -6.82
CA ARG A 95 -13.52 8.30 -7.32
C ARG A 95 -14.52 8.03 -6.21
N VAL A 96 -14.06 7.75 -5.00
CA VAL A 96 -14.94 7.60 -3.84
C VAL A 96 -15.55 8.95 -3.47
N PRO A 97 -16.84 9.02 -3.09
CA PRO A 97 -17.46 10.25 -2.65
C PRO A 97 -16.62 10.97 -1.59
N HIS A 98 -16.56 12.31 -1.68
CA HIS A 98 -15.70 13.13 -0.84
C HIS A 98 -15.88 12.85 0.65
N GLY A 99 -14.76 12.60 1.33
CA GLY A 99 -14.74 12.33 2.77
C GLY A 99 -15.06 10.88 3.15
N GLN A 100 -15.38 10.00 2.19
CA GLN A 100 -15.72 8.61 2.47
C GLN A 100 -14.55 7.63 2.30
N ALA A 101 -13.40 8.08 1.79
CA ALA A 101 -12.19 7.30 1.73
C ALA A 101 -10.96 8.15 2.03
N ILE A 102 -9.99 7.58 2.72
CA ILE A 102 -8.69 8.20 2.94
C ILE A 102 -7.59 7.14 2.83
N GLY A 103 -6.60 7.42 1.99
CA GLY A 103 -5.43 6.57 1.88
C GLY A 103 -4.42 6.84 2.99
N PHE A 104 -3.74 5.81 3.47
CA PHE A 104 -2.57 5.98 4.33
C PHE A 104 -1.47 4.97 3.99
N MET A 105 -0.25 5.33 4.32
CA MET A 105 0.93 4.52 4.02
C MET A 105 1.75 4.21 5.26
N PRO A 106 2.13 2.95 5.49
CA PRO A 106 3.23 2.62 6.38
C PRO A 106 4.51 3.33 5.92
N TYR A 107 5.30 3.82 6.87
CA TYR A 107 6.56 4.50 6.56
C TYR A 107 7.79 3.70 7.01
N ASP A 108 7.88 3.35 8.28
CA ASP A 108 9.02 2.69 8.91
C ASP A 108 8.81 1.19 9.20
N THR A 109 7.95 0.55 8.43
CA THR A 109 7.76 -0.89 8.43
C THR A 109 8.53 -1.53 7.27
N SER A 110 8.66 -2.87 7.27
CA SER A 110 9.37 -3.63 6.22
C SER A 110 8.83 -3.43 4.80
N ASP A 111 7.56 -3.03 4.68
CA ASP A 111 6.87 -2.77 3.41
C ASP A 111 6.46 -1.30 3.29
N GLY A 112 7.06 -0.44 4.12
CA GLY A 112 6.74 0.98 4.19
C GLY A 112 7.49 1.83 3.16
N LEU A 113 7.03 3.06 2.98
CA LEU A 113 7.62 4.00 2.02
C LEU A 113 9.10 4.31 2.32
N GLY A 114 9.52 4.24 3.59
CA GLY A 114 10.91 4.44 4.01
C GLY A 114 11.90 3.41 3.44
N GLU A 115 11.42 2.24 3.00
CA GLU A 115 12.25 1.22 2.36
C GLU A 115 12.58 1.55 0.88
N VAL A 116 11.88 2.50 0.29
CA VAL A 116 12.22 2.98 -1.06
C VAL A 116 13.50 3.77 -1.00
N LYS A 117 14.50 3.36 -1.77
CA LYS A 117 15.74 4.12 -1.94
C LYS A 117 15.45 5.42 -2.68
N TRP A 118 15.09 6.45 -1.92
CA TRP A 118 14.68 7.74 -2.47
C TRP A 118 15.76 8.39 -3.36
N GLN A 119 17.04 8.09 -3.14
CA GLN A 119 18.14 8.58 -3.98
C GLN A 119 18.06 8.04 -5.41
N ASP A 120 17.60 6.79 -5.57
CA ASP A 120 17.50 6.12 -6.86
C ASP A 120 16.13 6.34 -7.52
N HIS A 121 15.09 6.64 -6.71
CA HIS A 121 13.70 6.72 -7.13
C HIS A 121 13.01 7.98 -6.60
N TYR A 122 13.70 9.11 -6.67
CA TYR A 122 13.28 10.36 -6.01
C TYR A 122 11.87 10.82 -6.40
N ALA A 123 11.56 10.87 -7.70
CA ALA A 123 10.26 11.34 -8.16
C ALA A 123 9.11 10.45 -7.67
N TYR A 124 9.29 9.12 -7.70
CA TYR A 124 8.32 8.15 -7.21
C TYR A 124 8.12 8.27 -5.70
N PHE A 125 9.23 8.33 -4.94
CA PHE A 125 9.17 8.51 -3.49
C PHE A 125 8.45 9.81 -3.12
N LEU A 126 8.86 10.92 -3.75
CA LEU A 126 8.34 12.25 -3.44
C LEU A 126 6.84 12.36 -3.76
N ASP A 127 6.40 11.77 -4.88
CA ASP A 127 4.99 11.76 -5.26
C ASP A 127 4.12 11.07 -4.19
N LEU A 128 4.51 9.89 -3.73
CA LEU A 128 3.80 9.19 -2.65
C LEU A 128 3.90 9.91 -1.31
N PHE A 129 5.07 10.45 -1.00
CA PHE A 129 5.33 11.18 0.24
C PHE A 129 4.49 12.46 0.35
N GLN A 130 4.28 13.15 -0.78
CA GLN A 130 3.48 14.36 -0.83
C GLN A 130 1.98 14.08 -0.94
N SER A 131 1.58 13.03 -1.63
CA SER A 131 0.17 12.73 -1.88
C SER A 131 -0.51 12.00 -0.71
N SER A 132 0.26 11.33 0.17
CA SER A 132 -0.31 10.58 1.30
C SER A 132 -0.71 11.52 2.44
N PRO A 133 -1.98 11.57 2.84
CA PRO A 133 -2.44 12.44 3.92
C PRO A 133 -2.11 11.90 5.31
N ILE A 134 -1.94 10.58 5.44
CA ILE A 134 -1.67 9.88 6.69
C ILE A 134 -0.50 8.93 6.49
N PHE A 135 0.37 8.86 7.51
CA PHE A 135 1.43 7.86 7.59
C PHE A 135 1.28 7.00 8.84
N GLU A 136 1.73 5.77 8.75
CA GLU A 136 1.92 4.92 9.93
C GLU A 136 3.39 4.90 10.31
N SER A 137 3.68 5.26 11.56
CA SER A 137 5.03 5.18 12.13
C SER A 137 4.97 4.93 13.62
N ARG A 138 5.84 4.05 14.09
CA ARG A 138 6.05 3.78 15.54
C ARG A 138 7.16 4.62 16.12
N ASN A 139 8.02 5.20 15.29
CA ASN A 139 9.16 6.02 15.70
C ASN A 139 8.69 7.43 16.08
N SER A 140 8.92 7.84 17.33
CA SER A 140 8.50 9.14 17.86
C SER A 140 9.13 10.32 17.13
N ASP A 141 10.40 10.19 16.71
CA ASP A 141 11.12 11.26 16.02
C ASP A 141 10.59 11.46 14.58
N LEU A 142 10.25 10.36 13.89
CA LEU A 142 9.55 10.42 12.60
C LEU A 142 8.16 11.02 12.75
N ARG A 143 7.42 10.62 13.79
CA ARG A 143 6.10 11.20 14.06
C ARG A 143 6.20 12.71 14.26
N GLY A 144 7.15 13.18 15.09
CA GLY A 144 7.43 14.60 15.24
C GLY A 144 7.73 15.28 13.89
N ALA A 145 8.59 14.67 13.08
CA ALA A 145 8.91 15.20 11.76
C ALA A 145 7.69 15.31 10.83
N PHE A 146 6.79 14.34 10.85
CA PHE A 146 5.57 14.39 10.02
C PHE A 146 4.60 15.51 10.44
N VAL A 147 4.45 15.73 11.74
CA VAL A 147 3.56 16.80 12.25
C VAL A 147 4.21 18.18 12.29
N GLY A 148 5.47 18.29 11.89
CA GLY A 148 6.18 19.57 11.85
C GLY A 148 6.87 19.97 13.15
N GLU A 149 7.14 19.02 14.04
CA GLU A 149 7.83 19.23 15.32
C GLU A 149 9.29 18.79 15.23
N GLU A 150 10.23 19.71 15.42
CA GLU A 150 11.64 19.40 15.51
C GLU A 150 11.97 18.89 16.92
N THR A 151 12.66 17.75 16.99
CA THR A 151 13.12 17.10 18.21
C THR A 151 14.64 16.89 18.15
N PRO A 152 15.32 16.67 19.26
CA PRO A 152 16.74 16.30 19.24
C PRO A 152 17.04 15.06 18.40
N GLY A 153 16.08 14.10 18.33
CA GLY A 153 16.22 12.87 17.57
C GLY A 153 16.06 13.04 16.07
N ASN A 154 15.20 13.98 15.62
CA ASN A 154 14.94 14.21 14.20
C ASN A 154 15.70 15.40 13.60
N ALA A 155 16.40 16.21 14.39
CA ALA A 155 17.06 17.46 13.96
C ALA A 155 17.97 17.28 12.73
N LYS A 156 18.63 16.12 12.61
CA LYS A 156 19.56 15.83 11.50
C LYS A 156 18.86 15.77 10.14
N PHE A 157 17.58 15.36 10.09
CA PHE A 157 16.85 15.20 8.86
C PHE A 157 15.59 16.08 8.75
N PHE A 158 15.18 16.73 9.83
CA PHE A 158 13.93 17.49 9.94
C PHE A 158 13.75 18.49 8.78
N LYS A 159 14.73 19.34 8.54
CA LYS A 159 14.66 20.37 7.50
C LYS A 159 14.39 19.77 6.11
N ASN A 160 15.13 18.73 5.74
CA ASN A 160 14.95 18.08 4.43
C ASN A 160 13.61 17.34 4.34
N PHE A 161 13.18 16.76 5.46
CA PHE A 161 11.89 16.10 5.58
C PHE A 161 10.73 17.07 5.36
N GLN A 162 10.79 18.25 6.00
CA GLN A 162 9.79 19.30 5.82
C GLN A 162 9.76 19.85 4.39
N VAL A 163 10.90 20.02 3.75
CA VAL A 163 10.99 20.39 2.33
C VAL A 163 10.30 19.31 1.47
N GLY A 164 10.57 18.04 1.74
CA GLY A 164 9.91 16.92 1.03
C GLY A 164 8.39 16.91 1.20
N LEU A 165 7.88 17.33 2.34
CA LEU A 165 6.44 17.46 2.63
C LEU A 165 5.83 18.78 2.14
N ASN A 166 6.60 19.65 1.47
CA ASN A 166 6.18 21.02 1.14
C ASN A 166 5.74 21.82 2.38
N HIS A 167 6.32 21.54 3.54
CA HIS A 167 5.95 22.14 4.84
C HIS A 167 4.47 21.92 5.23
N ILE A 168 3.83 20.87 4.68
CA ILE A 168 2.46 20.53 5.03
C ILE A 168 2.48 19.36 6.02
N PRO A 169 2.07 19.57 7.28
CA PRO A 169 1.99 18.51 8.27
C PRO A 169 1.11 17.34 7.81
N ARG A 170 1.47 16.13 8.22
CA ARG A 170 0.70 14.91 7.95
C ARG A 170 0.23 14.30 9.26
N LEU A 171 -0.94 13.66 9.21
CA LEU A 171 -1.40 12.86 10.33
C LEU A 171 -0.52 11.62 10.45
N VAL A 172 -0.25 11.21 11.68
CA VAL A 172 0.50 9.99 11.95
C VAL A 172 -0.27 9.10 12.90
N VAL A 173 -0.44 7.86 12.48
CA VAL A 173 -1.02 6.79 13.28
C VAL A 173 0.05 5.78 13.66
N SER A 174 -0.20 5.01 14.72
CA SER A 174 0.62 3.85 15.05
C SER A 174 -0.30 2.67 15.31
N GLY A 175 -0.12 1.59 14.56
CA GLY A 175 -0.79 0.32 14.82
C GLY A 175 -0.23 -0.36 16.06
N SER A 176 -1.06 -1.08 16.78
CA SER A 176 -0.65 -1.88 17.95
C SER A 176 -0.18 -3.29 17.56
N ASP A 177 -0.42 -3.74 16.31
CA ASP A 177 -0.36 -5.16 15.91
C ASP A 177 -1.18 -6.08 16.84
N ALA A 178 -2.18 -5.53 17.52
CA ALA A 178 -3.02 -6.32 18.39
C ALA A 178 -3.94 -7.21 17.56
N HIS A 179 -3.74 -8.51 17.66
CA HIS A 179 -4.58 -9.52 17.04
C HIS A 179 -5.80 -9.88 17.90
N CYS A 180 -5.93 -9.30 19.09
CA CYS A 180 -7.07 -9.46 19.97
C CYS A 180 -7.29 -8.21 20.83
N PHE A 181 -8.52 -8.00 21.28
CA PHE A 181 -8.85 -7.02 22.31
C PHE A 181 -8.44 -7.52 23.69
N VAL A 182 -8.24 -6.60 24.63
CA VAL A 182 -7.86 -6.92 26.02
C VAL A 182 -8.75 -8.02 26.59
N GLY A 183 -8.13 -9.14 27.03
CA GLY A 183 -8.83 -10.28 27.62
C GLY A 183 -9.47 -11.26 26.62
N GLY A 184 -9.32 -11.05 25.31
CA GLY A 184 -9.78 -11.99 24.30
C GLY A 184 -8.68 -12.98 23.91
N THR A 185 -9.03 -14.26 23.80
CA THR A 185 -8.24 -15.20 22.98
C THR A 185 -8.50 -14.84 21.50
N ALA A 186 -7.46 -14.82 20.68
CA ALA A 186 -7.62 -14.70 19.24
C ALA A 186 -8.58 -15.81 18.74
N PRO A 187 -9.45 -15.52 17.78
CA PRO A 187 -10.33 -16.52 17.17
C PRO A 187 -9.54 -17.61 16.49
#